data_66e62d6790bba13fc75de6f8c308f0be
#
_entry.id   66e62d6790bba13fc75de6f8c308f0be
#
_cell.length_a   1.000
_cell.length_b   1.000
_cell.length_c   1.000
_cell.angle_alpha   90.00
_cell.angle_beta   90.00
_cell.angle_gamma   90.00
#
_symmetry.space_group_name_H-M   'P 1'
#
loop_
_entity.id
_entity.type
_entity.pdbx_description
1 polymer ?
#
loop_
_entity_poly.entity_id
_entity_poly.type
_entity_poly.pdbx_seq_one_letter_code
_entity_poly.pdbx_strand_id
1 'polypeptide(L)'
;MFTDRREAGQRLLDRLVPLNPESTVILALPRGGLPVADVIAEALGVPLDIVLVRKVGVPGQPEVAVAAVTDGKNPKITVNEDVARIAGLDHADIAKLAERELPEIHRRREIYLKGRPPVPLAGKIVVIVDDGIATGATMRAALRLVRDEKPARLIAAIPVAPATTIAALESECDEVICLECPADFRAVGLHYRDFGQVSDATVSNIIERHARRLTDRSR
;
A
#
# COMPACT_ATOMS: atom_id res chain seq x y z
N MET A 1 -19.42 -4.36 -7.47
CA MET A 1 -18.48 -5.44 -7.93
C MET A 1 -17.70 -4.93 -9.12
N PHE A 2 -16.37 -5.08 -9.11
CA PHE A 2 -15.46 -4.66 -10.18
C PHE A 2 -15.22 -5.80 -11.17
N THR A 3 -15.00 -5.48 -12.43
CA THR A 3 -14.57 -6.48 -13.43
C THR A 3 -13.19 -7.01 -13.09
N ASP A 4 -12.24 -6.10 -12.87
CA ASP A 4 -10.85 -6.36 -12.51
C ASP A 4 -10.24 -5.17 -11.75
N ARG A 5 -8.94 -5.25 -11.44
CA ARG A 5 -8.19 -4.17 -10.77
C ARG A 5 -8.02 -2.90 -11.61
N ARG A 6 -8.04 -3.03 -12.93
CA ARG A 6 -7.93 -1.87 -13.83
C ARG A 6 -9.20 -1.03 -13.83
N GLU A 7 -10.39 -1.67 -13.86
CA GLU A 7 -11.66 -0.97 -13.69
C GLU A 7 -11.74 -0.29 -12.33
N ALA A 8 -11.32 -0.99 -11.26
CA ALA A 8 -11.26 -0.40 -9.93
C ALA A 8 -10.38 0.85 -9.90
N GLY A 9 -9.22 0.81 -10.56
CA GLY A 9 -8.33 1.97 -10.74
C GLY A 9 -8.98 3.12 -11.48
N GLN A 10 -9.72 2.85 -12.56
CA GLN A 10 -10.44 3.86 -13.31
C GLN A 10 -11.51 4.56 -12.46
N ARG A 11 -12.29 3.79 -11.70
CA ARG A 11 -13.32 4.35 -10.79
C ARG A 11 -12.71 5.13 -9.63
N LEU A 12 -11.53 4.75 -9.12
CA LEU A 12 -10.81 5.53 -8.11
C LEU A 12 -10.28 6.84 -8.70
N LEU A 13 -9.77 6.82 -9.93
CA LEU A 13 -9.30 8.02 -10.63
C LEU A 13 -10.40 9.10 -10.65
N ASP A 14 -11.64 8.74 -10.98
CA ASP A 14 -12.78 9.66 -11.02
C ASP A 14 -13.05 10.36 -9.67
N ARG A 15 -12.63 9.73 -8.56
CA ARG A 15 -12.77 10.28 -7.20
C ARG A 15 -11.54 11.08 -6.74
N LEU A 16 -10.40 10.87 -7.40
CA LEU A 16 -9.12 11.53 -7.08
C LEU A 16 -8.92 12.85 -7.84
N VAL A 17 -9.72 13.11 -8.87
CA VAL A 17 -9.61 14.37 -9.65
C VAL A 17 -10.42 15.47 -8.94
N PRO A 18 -9.89 16.73 -8.83
CA PRO A 18 -8.65 17.20 -9.41
C PRO A 18 -7.45 17.14 -8.44
N LEU A 19 -6.46 16.33 -8.75
CA LEU A 19 -5.14 16.39 -8.09
C LEU A 19 -4.15 17.14 -9.00
N ASN A 20 -3.28 17.98 -8.40
CA ASN A 20 -2.22 18.66 -9.17
C ASN A 20 -1.10 17.66 -9.54
N PRO A 21 -0.89 17.34 -10.83
CA PRO A 21 0.11 16.35 -11.24
C PRO A 21 1.55 16.70 -10.84
N GLU A 22 1.92 17.98 -10.78
CA GLU A 22 3.29 18.40 -10.46
C GLU A 22 3.69 18.13 -9.00
N SER A 23 2.69 18.07 -8.12
CA SER A 23 2.89 17.83 -6.69
C SER A 23 2.38 16.47 -6.21
N THR A 24 1.87 15.60 -7.09
CA THR A 24 1.29 14.31 -6.72
C THR A 24 2.23 13.15 -6.97
N VAL A 25 2.26 12.19 -6.05
CA VAL A 25 2.95 10.90 -6.16
C VAL A 25 1.96 9.80 -5.80
N ILE A 26 1.91 8.76 -6.62
CA ILE A 26 1.14 7.54 -6.31
C ILE A 26 2.09 6.50 -5.74
N LEU A 27 1.71 5.92 -4.61
CA LEU A 27 2.39 4.78 -4.00
C LEU A 27 1.45 3.58 -4.01
N ALA A 28 1.95 2.43 -4.41
CA ALA A 28 1.16 1.20 -4.40
C ALA A 28 1.63 0.23 -3.32
N LEU A 29 0.70 -0.50 -2.73
CA LEU A 29 1.01 -1.67 -1.89
C LEU A 29 1.11 -2.92 -2.77
N PRO A 30 2.31 -3.48 -2.95
CA PRO A 30 2.44 -4.67 -3.77
C PRO A 30 1.85 -5.90 -3.07
N ARG A 31 1.33 -6.84 -3.83
CA ARG A 31 1.32 -6.90 -5.29
C ARG A 31 0.02 -6.36 -5.88
N GLY A 32 -1.13 -6.56 -5.19
CA GLY A 32 -2.47 -6.27 -5.69
C GLY A 32 -2.73 -4.82 -6.03
N GLY A 33 -2.19 -3.88 -5.24
CA GLY A 33 -2.37 -2.45 -5.46
C GLY A 33 -1.71 -1.90 -6.74
N LEU A 34 -0.70 -2.61 -7.31
CA LEU A 34 0.02 -2.11 -8.48
C LEU A 34 -0.86 -1.92 -9.72
N PRO A 35 -1.70 -2.89 -10.15
CA PRO A 35 -2.54 -2.71 -11.33
C PRO A 35 -3.59 -1.59 -11.16
N VAL A 36 -4.05 -1.35 -9.93
CA VAL A 36 -4.96 -0.24 -9.59
C VAL A 36 -4.21 1.09 -9.71
N ALA A 37 -3.07 1.21 -9.05
CA ALA A 37 -2.23 2.41 -9.02
C ALA A 37 -1.66 2.76 -10.40
N ASP A 38 -1.36 1.76 -11.25
CA ASP A 38 -0.88 1.91 -12.61
C ASP A 38 -1.84 2.76 -13.46
N VAL A 39 -3.13 2.44 -13.41
CA VAL A 39 -4.17 3.19 -14.14
C VAL A 39 -4.23 4.65 -13.68
N ILE A 40 -4.19 4.87 -12.37
CA ILE A 40 -4.26 6.21 -11.78
C ILE A 40 -3.02 7.03 -12.16
N ALA A 41 -1.82 6.48 -11.95
CA ALA A 41 -0.57 7.18 -12.23
C ALA A 41 -0.37 7.46 -13.72
N GLU A 42 -0.78 6.53 -14.59
CA GLU A 42 -0.74 6.71 -16.05
C GLU A 42 -1.65 7.83 -16.51
N ALA A 43 -2.90 7.85 -16.06
CA ALA A 43 -3.88 8.86 -16.45
C ALA A 43 -3.54 10.26 -15.95
N LEU A 44 -3.05 10.38 -14.71
CA LEU A 44 -2.60 11.64 -14.14
C LEU A 44 -1.22 12.08 -14.64
N GLY A 45 -0.45 11.17 -15.22
CA GLY A 45 0.90 11.42 -15.67
C GLY A 45 1.88 11.72 -14.53
N VAL A 46 1.69 11.10 -13.37
CA VAL A 46 2.48 11.33 -12.14
C VAL A 46 3.42 10.17 -11.83
N PRO A 47 4.45 10.37 -10.98
CA PRO A 47 5.30 9.29 -10.50
C PRO A 47 4.52 8.17 -9.80
N LEU A 48 4.91 6.92 -10.07
CA LEU A 48 4.46 5.72 -9.38
C LEU A 48 5.65 5.05 -8.70
N ASP A 49 5.50 4.77 -7.40
CA ASP A 49 6.46 4.00 -6.62
C ASP A 49 5.72 3.01 -5.71
N ILE A 50 6.44 2.24 -4.90
CA ILE A 50 5.87 1.22 -4.03
C ILE A 50 6.25 1.43 -2.57
N VAL A 51 5.36 1.01 -1.67
CA VAL A 51 5.67 0.84 -0.24
C VAL A 51 5.69 -0.65 0.08
N LEU A 52 6.84 -1.15 0.51
CA LEU A 52 6.97 -2.54 0.93
C LEU A 52 6.65 -2.66 2.41
N VAL A 53 5.64 -3.45 2.71
CA VAL A 53 5.19 -3.77 4.07
C VAL A 53 4.99 -5.27 4.19
N ARG A 54 5.40 -5.83 5.31
CA ARG A 54 5.15 -7.23 5.66
C ARG A 54 4.42 -7.34 6.98
N LYS A 55 3.37 -8.15 7.02
CA LYS A 55 2.69 -8.52 8.26
C LYS A 55 3.58 -9.44 9.07
N VAL A 56 3.61 -9.22 10.37
CA VAL A 56 4.26 -10.08 11.35
C VAL A 56 3.16 -10.87 12.04
N GLY A 57 3.08 -12.17 11.77
CA GLY A 57 2.04 -13.04 12.33
C GLY A 57 2.35 -13.49 13.75
N VAL A 58 1.29 -13.79 14.53
CA VAL A 58 1.42 -14.46 15.82
C VAL A 58 2.00 -15.88 15.62
N PRO A 59 2.97 -16.33 16.42
CA PRO A 59 3.47 -17.70 16.36
C PRO A 59 2.34 -18.73 16.46
N GLY A 60 2.27 -19.66 15.49
CA GLY A 60 1.19 -20.64 15.39
C GLY A 60 -0.10 -20.14 14.74
N GLN A 61 -0.23 -18.83 14.51
CA GLN A 61 -1.41 -18.20 13.86
C GLN A 61 -0.96 -17.10 12.88
N PRO A 62 -0.32 -17.45 11.76
CA PRO A 62 0.32 -16.47 10.86
C PRO A 62 -0.66 -15.49 10.20
N GLU A 63 -1.94 -15.85 10.13
CA GLU A 63 -2.99 -14.96 9.60
C GLU A 63 -3.38 -13.83 10.58
N VAL A 64 -3.08 -13.99 11.87
CA VAL A 64 -3.31 -12.98 12.90
C VAL A 64 -2.09 -12.08 12.98
N ALA A 65 -2.18 -10.87 12.44
CA ALA A 65 -1.08 -9.93 12.40
C ALA A 65 -0.91 -9.23 13.76
N VAL A 66 0.20 -9.50 14.46
CA VAL A 66 0.60 -8.79 15.69
C VAL A 66 1.32 -7.49 15.39
N ALA A 67 1.98 -7.39 14.23
CA ALA A 67 2.65 -6.18 13.78
C ALA A 67 2.73 -6.12 12.25
N ALA A 68 3.25 -5.02 11.76
CA ALA A 68 3.72 -4.89 10.38
C ALA A 68 5.11 -4.24 10.39
N VAL A 69 6.00 -4.70 9.50
CA VAL A 69 7.33 -4.13 9.31
C VAL A 69 7.45 -3.55 7.91
N THR A 70 8.06 -2.38 7.81
CA THR A 70 8.22 -1.65 6.55
C THR A 70 9.64 -1.77 6.02
N ASP A 71 9.79 -1.49 4.71
CA ASP A 71 11.09 -1.31 4.06
C ASP A 71 11.76 0.00 4.50
N GLY A 72 13.05 0.14 4.19
CA GLY A 72 13.83 1.37 4.35
C GLY A 72 15.17 1.16 5.04
N LYS A 73 15.97 2.23 5.12
CA LYS A 73 17.24 2.21 5.85
C LYS A 73 17.05 1.94 7.34
N ASN A 74 15.91 2.38 7.88
CA ASN A 74 15.48 2.14 9.25
C ASN A 74 14.08 1.51 9.20
N PRO A 75 13.96 0.18 9.09
CA PRO A 75 12.69 -0.51 9.10
C PRO A 75 11.86 -0.13 10.33
N LYS A 76 10.59 0.22 10.12
CA LYS A 76 9.68 0.56 11.23
C LYS A 76 8.75 -0.60 11.50
N ILE A 77 8.54 -0.87 12.78
CA ILE A 77 7.59 -1.87 13.26
C ILE A 77 6.38 -1.15 13.83
N THR A 78 5.21 -1.43 13.25
CA THR A 78 3.92 -0.95 13.76
C THR A 78 3.24 -2.11 14.47
N VAL A 79 3.08 -2.00 15.79
CA VAL A 79 2.52 -3.05 16.65
C VAL A 79 1.00 -2.88 16.76
N ASN A 80 0.29 -4.01 16.79
CA ASN A 80 -1.09 -4.10 17.23
C ASN A 80 -1.08 -4.51 18.71
N GLU A 81 -1.19 -3.54 19.60
CA GLU A 81 -1.03 -3.72 21.04
C GLU A 81 -2.09 -4.68 21.64
N ASP A 82 -3.30 -4.69 21.09
CA ASP A 82 -4.34 -5.60 21.57
C ASP A 82 -4.02 -7.05 21.23
N VAL A 83 -3.56 -7.30 19.99
CA VAL A 83 -3.13 -8.64 19.56
C VAL A 83 -1.88 -9.06 20.33
N ALA A 84 -0.90 -8.17 20.52
CA ALA A 84 0.32 -8.45 21.28
C ALA A 84 -0.02 -8.90 22.70
N ARG A 85 -0.87 -8.16 23.38
CA ARG A 85 -1.34 -8.47 24.74
C ARG A 85 -2.06 -9.83 24.82
N ILE A 86 -2.97 -10.12 23.88
CA ILE A 86 -3.72 -11.39 23.85
C ILE A 86 -2.76 -12.55 23.54
N ALA A 87 -1.78 -12.36 22.67
CA ALA A 87 -0.79 -13.37 22.31
C ALA A 87 0.34 -13.53 23.36
N GLY A 88 0.41 -12.66 24.38
CA GLY A 88 1.45 -12.67 25.39
C GLY A 88 2.85 -12.35 24.84
N LEU A 89 2.92 -11.52 23.79
CA LEU A 89 4.15 -11.11 23.13
C LEU A 89 4.57 -9.72 23.61
N ASP A 90 5.81 -9.57 24.03
CA ASP A 90 6.39 -8.26 24.30
C ASP A 90 7.04 -7.63 23.05
N HIS A 91 7.48 -6.36 23.18
CA HIS A 91 8.10 -5.65 22.07
C HIS A 91 9.41 -6.30 21.57
N ALA A 92 10.15 -6.98 22.45
CA ALA A 92 11.40 -7.68 22.08
C ALA A 92 11.09 -8.94 21.25
N ASP A 93 10.03 -9.66 21.60
CA ASP A 93 9.56 -10.82 20.85
C ASP A 93 9.06 -10.39 19.46
N ILE A 94 8.28 -9.30 19.41
CA ILE A 94 7.77 -8.75 18.14
C ILE A 94 8.91 -8.27 17.25
N ALA A 95 9.93 -7.63 17.81
CA ALA A 95 11.11 -7.20 17.04
C ALA A 95 11.83 -8.40 16.39
N LYS A 96 12.05 -9.50 17.14
CA LYS A 96 12.65 -10.74 16.61
C LYS A 96 11.79 -11.37 15.50
N LEU A 97 10.45 -11.32 15.64
CA LEU A 97 9.56 -11.81 14.62
C LEU A 97 9.62 -10.93 13.36
N ALA A 98 9.66 -9.60 13.52
CA ALA A 98 9.78 -8.66 12.42
C ALA A 98 11.09 -8.80 11.65
N GLU A 99 12.22 -9.07 12.33
CA GLU A 99 13.52 -9.32 11.69
C GLU A 99 13.45 -10.48 10.69
N ARG A 100 12.63 -11.49 10.94
CA ARG A 100 12.47 -12.65 10.04
C ARG A 100 11.78 -12.28 8.72
N GLU A 101 11.03 -11.18 8.68
CA GLU A 101 10.33 -10.69 7.49
C GLU A 101 11.21 -9.79 6.61
N LEU A 102 12.30 -9.23 7.14
CA LEU A 102 13.19 -8.31 6.42
C LEU A 102 13.85 -8.93 5.18
N PRO A 103 14.32 -10.20 5.19
CA PRO A 103 14.91 -10.81 3.99
C PRO A 103 13.95 -10.84 2.81
N GLU A 104 12.66 -11.09 3.04
CA GLU A 104 11.66 -11.09 1.97
C GLU A 104 11.35 -9.66 1.48
N ILE A 105 11.36 -8.67 2.36
CA ILE A 105 11.26 -7.24 1.97
C ILE A 105 12.45 -6.87 1.07
N HIS A 106 13.67 -7.21 1.47
CA HIS A 106 14.87 -6.93 0.68
C HIS A 106 14.84 -7.64 -0.68
N ARG A 107 14.45 -8.94 -0.71
CA ARG A 107 14.29 -9.67 -1.97
C ARG A 107 13.31 -8.97 -2.91
N ARG A 108 12.14 -8.53 -2.41
CA ARG A 108 11.16 -7.80 -3.21
C ARG A 108 11.68 -6.46 -3.68
N ARG A 109 12.39 -5.73 -2.81
CA ARG A 109 13.01 -4.45 -3.17
C ARG A 109 13.96 -4.61 -4.35
N GLU A 110 14.86 -5.59 -4.30
CA GLU A 110 15.81 -5.87 -5.37
C GLU A 110 15.10 -6.22 -6.69
N ILE A 111 14.07 -7.07 -6.63
CA ILE A 111 13.33 -7.49 -7.82
C ILE A 111 12.53 -6.34 -8.43
N TYR A 112 11.83 -5.54 -7.60
CA TYR A 112 10.90 -4.53 -8.09
C TYR A 112 11.59 -3.20 -8.44
N LEU A 113 12.52 -2.76 -7.60
CA LEU A 113 13.15 -1.44 -7.76
C LEU A 113 14.50 -1.49 -8.45
N LYS A 114 15.20 -2.64 -8.46
CA LYS A 114 16.50 -2.82 -9.15
C LYS A 114 17.50 -1.70 -8.83
N GLY A 115 17.64 -1.36 -7.55
CA GLY A 115 18.55 -0.31 -7.08
C GLY A 115 18.09 1.14 -7.33
N ARG A 116 16.88 1.37 -7.85
CA ARG A 116 16.37 2.74 -8.04
C ARG A 116 16.14 3.44 -6.71
N PRO A 117 16.47 4.73 -6.62
CA PRO A 117 16.15 5.52 -5.44
C PRO A 117 14.62 5.71 -5.33
N PRO A 118 14.09 5.82 -4.10
CA PRO A 118 12.69 6.13 -3.89
C PRO A 118 12.34 7.53 -4.39
N VAL A 119 11.08 7.71 -4.82
CA VAL A 119 10.55 9.03 -5.20
C VAL A 119 10.44 9.90 -3.95
N PRO A 120 10.95 11.17 -3.97
CA PRO A 120 10.82 12.09 -2.84
C PRO A 120 9.36 12.42 -2.52
N LEU A 121 8.97 12.33 -1.24
CA LEU A 121 7.59 12.52 -0.79
C LEU A 121 7.37 13.83 -0.01
N ALA A 122 8.44 14.45 0.50
CA ALA A 122 8.35 15.67 1.30
C ALA A 122 7.65 16.80 0.52
N GLY A 123 6.61 17.39 1.12
CA GLY A 123 5.82 18.47 0.52
C GLY A 123 4.93 18.05 -0.65
N LYS A 124 4.81 16.75 -0.96
CA LYS A 124 3.97 16.22 -2.04
C LYS A 124 2.59 15.80 -1.53
N ILE A 125 1.63 15.74 -2.44
CA ILE A 125 0.38 15.00 -2.24
C ILE A 125 0.70 13.54 -2.52
N VAL A 126 0.56 12.69 -1.52
CA VAL A 126 0.86 11.26 -1.65
C VAL A 126 -0.43 10.47 -1.55
N VAL A 127 -0.69 9.63 -2.57
CA VAL A 127 -1.84 8.74 -2.59
C VAL A 127 -1.32 7.31 -2.47
N ILE A 128 -1.69 6.61 -1.38
CA ILE A 128 -1.38 5.19 -1.19
C ILE A 128 -2.56 4.36 -1.68
N VAL A 129 -2.28 3.42 -2.60
CA VAL A 129 -3.29 2.62 -3.30
C VAL A 129 -3.12 1.14 -2.98
N ASP A 130 -4.24 0.46 -2.72
CA ASP A 130 -4.32 -1.01 -2.66
C ASP A 130 -5.52 -1.50 -3.47
N ASP A 131 -5.61 -2.82 -3.74
CA ASP A 131 -6.75 -3.43 -4.46
C ASP A 131 -7.96 -3.72 -3.57
N GLY A 132 -7.81 -3.56 -2.28
CA GLY A 132 -8.84 -3.71 -1.25
C GLY A 132 -8.23 -4.05 0.10
N ILE A 133 -8.94 -3.72 1.15
CA ILE A 133 -8.44 -3.87 2.51
C ILE A 133 -9.43 -4.65 3.36
N ALA A 134 -8.95 -5.65 4.11
CA ALA A 134 -9.74 -6.34 5.13
C ALA A 134 -9.51 -5.72 6.51
N THR A 135 -8.35 -5.95 7.12
CA THR A 135 -8.00 -5.47 8.47
C THR A 135 -7.30 -4.12 8.49
N GLY A 136 -6.78 -3.67 7.35
CA GLY A 136 -6.05 -2.41 7.23
C GLY A 136 -4.63 -2.37 7.79
N ALA A 137 -4.12 -3.45 8.38
CA ALA A 137 -2.81 -3.45 9.04
C ALA A 137 -1.66 -3.02 8.12
N THR A 138 -1.64 -3.50 6.87
CA THR A 138 -0.63 -3.13 5.87
C THR A 138 -0.73 -1.65 5.49
N MET A 139 -1.95 -1.17 5.21
CA MET A 139 -2.18 0.24 4.86
C MET A 139 -1.81 1.17 6.02
N ARG A 140 -2.20 0.86 7.24
CA ARG A 140 -1.84 1.66 8.43
C ARG A 140 -0.32 1.78 8.61
N ALA A 141 0.40 0.67 8.45
CA ALA A 141 1.87 0.70 8.53
C ALA A 141 2.48 1.56 7.42
N ALA A 142 1.95 1.47 6.19
CA ALA A 142 2.39 2.29 5.07
C ALA A 142 2.09 3.79 5.30
N LEU A 143 0.89 4.12 5.79
CA LEU A 143 0.49 5.50 6.10
C LEU A 143 1.42 6.13 7.14
N ARG A 144 1.73 5.41 8.24
CA ARG A 144 2.65 5.88 9.27
C ARG A 144 4.07 6.08 8.75
N LEU A 145 4.57 5.14 7.92
CA LEU A 145 5.89 5.30 7.30
C LEU A 145 5.94 6.56 6.43
N VAL A 146 4.94 6.73 5.56
CA VAL A 146 4.88 7.85 4.61
C VAL A 146 4.64 9.19 5.32
N ARG A 147 3.89 9.21 6.43
CA ARG A 147 3.67 10.42 7.24
C ARG A 147 4.99 11.01 7.76
N ASP A 148 5.96 10.16 8.12
CA ASP A 148 7.27 10.62 8.58
C ASP A 148 8.12 11.28 7.50
N GLU A 149 7.84 10.99 6.22
CA GLU A 149 8.45 11.67 5.07
C GLU A 149 7.88 13.08 4.83
N LYS A 150 6.96 13.55 5.70
CA LYS A 150 6.35 14.89 5.71
C LYS A 150 5.68 15.27 4.38
N PRO A 151 4.76 14.46 3.85
CA PRO A 151 3.95 14.86 2.71
C PRO A 151 3.10 16.08 3.06
N ALA A 152 2.75 16.91 2.08
CA ALA A 152 1.80 18.01 2.27
C ALA A 152 0.36 17.50 2.47
N ARG A 153 0.02 16.36 1.86
CA ARG A 153 -1.27 15.67 2.02
C ARG A 153 -1.06 14.18 1.80
N LEU A 154 -1.69 13.36 2.64
CA LEU A 154 -1.62 11.91 2.59
C LEU A 154 -3.02 11.33 2.42
N ILE A 155 -3.24 10.59 1.35
CA ILE A 155 -4.53 10.04 0.95
C ILE A 155 -4.41 8.51 0.87
N ALA A 156 -5.39 7.79 1.43
CA ALA A 156 -5.56 6.36 1.19
C ALA A 156 -6.66 6.16 0.13
N ALA A 157 -6.37 5.44 -0.95
CA ALA A 157 -7.32 5.18 -2.03
C ALA A 157 -7.53 3.67 -2.23
N ILE A 158 -8.76 3.22 -2.00
CA ILE A 158 -9.08 1.80 -1.85
C ILE A 158 -10.40 1.50 -2.58
N PRO A 159 -10.45 0.46 -3.46
CA PRO A 159 -11.72 0.07 -4.11
C PRO A 159 -12.77 -0.46 -3.14
N VAL A 160 -12.35 -1.28 -2.15
CA VAL A 160 -13.31 -1.91 -1.23
C VAL A 160 -12.68 -2.15 0.14
N ALA A 161 -13.42 -1.86 1.20
CA ALA A 161 -13.03 -2.15 2.58
C ALA A 161 -14.26 -2.20 3.51
N PRO A 162 -14.17 -2.86 4.69
CA PRO A 162 -15.19 -2.75 5.74
C PRO A 162 -15.25 -1.31 6.29
N ALA A 163 -16.44 -0.84 6.67
CA ALA A 163 -16.62 0.50 7.25
C ALA A 163 -15.79 0.72 8.53
N THR A 164 -15.62 -0.31 9.35
CA THR A 164 -14.79 -0.27 10.57
C THR A 164 -13.31 -0.04 10.25
N THR A 165 -12.82 -0.61 9.14
CA THR A 165 -11.45 -0.41 8.69
C THR A 165 -11.25 1.02 8.17
N ILE A 166 -12.22 1.56 7.41
CA ILE A 166 -12.17 2.95 6.93
C ILE A 166 -12.08 3.92 8.10
N ALA A 167 -12.97 3.79 9.11
CA ALA A 167 -12.94 4.64 10.30
C ALA A 167 -11.58 4.59 11.04
N ALA A 168 -10.93 3.42 11.07
CA ALA A 168 -9.58 3.30 11.65
C ALA A 168 -8.50 3.98 10.81
N LEU A 169 -8.65 4.09 9.49
CA LEU A 169 -7.69 4.76 8.61
C LEU A 169 -7.81 6.29 8.64
N GLU A 170 -9.00 6.83 8.90
CA GLU A 170 -9.26 8.28 8.96
C GLU A 170 -8.38 9.00 10.00
N SER A 171 -7.92 8.31 11.04
CA SER A 171 -6.99 8.86 12.03
C SER A 171 -5.51 8.83 11.58
N GLU A 172 -5.17 8.13 10.50
CA GLU A 172 -3.79 7.90 10.05
C GLU A 172 -3.42 8.74 8.80
N CYS A 173 -4.42 9.30 8.10
CA CYS A 173 -4.22 10.11 6.88
C CYS A 173 -5.15 11.31 6.83
N ASP A 174 -4.97 12.17 5.84
CA ASP A 174 -5.78 13.39 5.69
C ASP A 174 -7.10 13.10 4.97
N GLU A 175 -7.16 12.01 4.21
CA GLU A 175 -8.36 11.59 3.49
C GLU A 175 -8.33 10.09 3.19
N VAL A 176 -9.51 9.46 3.28
CA VAL A 176 -9.73 8.08 2.83
C VAL A 176 -10.77 8.10 1.71
N ILE A 177 -10.38 7.61 0.54
CA ILE A 177 -11.25 7.40 -0.61
C ILE A 177 -11.52 5.91 -0.73
N CYS A 178 -12.76 5.49 -0.45
CA CYS A 178 -13.22 4.12 -0.64
C CYS A 178 -14.44 4.11 -1.56
N LEU A 179 -14.45 3.23 -2.58
CA LEU A 179 -15.56 3.15 -3.52
C LEU A 179 -16.73 2.33 -2.99
N GLU A 180 -16.44 1.21 -2.35
CA GLU A 180 -17.46 0.28 -1.85
C GLU A 180 -17.16 -0.10 -0.39
N CYS A 181 -18.15 0.09 0.51
CA CYS A 181 -18.08 -0.31 1.92
C CYS A 181 -19.22 -1.28 2.23
N PRO A 182 -19.13 -2.56 1.78
CA PRO A 182 -20.21 -3.52 1.95
C PRO A 182 -20.39 -3.90 3.41
N ALA A 183 -21.66 -4.03 3.85
CA ALA A 183 -21.98 -4.45 5.20
C ALA A 183 -21.60 -5.93 5.47
N ASP A 184 -21.66 -6.78 4.44
CA ASP A 184 -21.27 -8.20 4.50
C ASP A 184 -19.93 -8.41 3.79
N PHE A 185 -18.89 -7.74 4.30
CA PHE A 185 -17.53 -7.90 3.78
C PHE A 185 -16.92 -9.20 4.31
N ARG A 186 -16.48 -10.08 3.40
CA ARG A 186 -15.80 -11.34 3.74
C ARG A 186 -14.36 -11.39 3.26
N ALA A 187 -14.12 -11.02 2.00
CA ALA A 187 -12.79 -11.00 1.41
C ALA A 187 -12.75 -10.05 0.21
N VAL A 188 -11.60 -9.41 -0.02
CA VAL A 188 -11.39 -8.48 -1.14
C VAL A 188 -11.75 -9.12 -2.48
N GLY A 189 -11.29 -10.34 -2.73
CA GLY A 189 -11.47 -11.02 -4.02
C GLY A 189 -12.94 -11.27 -4.41
N LEU A 190 -13.87 -11.29 -3.46
CA LEU A 190 -15.29 -11.47 -3.73
C LEU A 190 -15.95 -10.23 -4.36
N HIS A 191 -15.26 -9.11 -4.37
CA HIS A 191 -15.72 -7.85 -4.99
C HIS A 191 -15.20 -7.65 -6.41
N TYR A 192 -14.47 -8.66 -6.95
CA TYR A 192 -13.92 -8.67 -8.30
C TYR A 192 -14.43 -9.90 -9.06
N ARG A 193 -14.70 -9.75 -10.36
CA ARG A 193 -15.02 -10.89 -11.26
C ARG A 193 -13.74 -11.64 -11.64
N ASP A 194 -12.67 -10.88 -11.94
CA ASP A 194 -11.33 -11.41 -12.15
C ASP A 194 -10.39 -10.87 -11.07
N PHE A 195 -9.95 -11.75 -10.18
CA PHE A 195 -9.00 -11.46 -9.09
C PHE A 195 -7.78 -12.36 -9.15
N GLY A 196 -7.26 -12.58 -10.35
CA GLY A 196 -6.06 -13.37 -10.56
C GLY A 196 -4.87 -12.86 -9.76
N GLN A 197 -3.92 -13.77 -9.45
CA GLN A 197 -2.72 -13.42 -8.69
C GLN A 197 -1.80 -12.51 -9.53
N VAL A 198 -1.39 -11.38 -8.96
CA VAL A 198 -0.39 -10.49 -9.57
C VAL A 198 1.01 -11.08 -9.34
N SER A 199 1.75 -11.32 -10.42
CA SER A 199 3.10 -11.88 -10.37
C SER A 199 4.15 -10.81 -10.05
N ASP A 200 5.33 -11.24 -9.54
CA ASP A 200 6.49 -10.36 -9.34
C ASP A 200 6.94 -9.73 -10.67
N ALA A 201 6.84 -10.48 -11.79
CA ALA A 201 7.14 -9.96 -13.12
C ALA A 201 6.19 -8.83 -13.54
N THR A 202 4.89 -8.96 -13.25
CA THR A 202 3.91 -7.89 -13.51
C THR A 202 4.27 -6.62 -12.74
N VAL A 203 4.60 -6.75 -11.44
CA VAL A 203 5.03 -5.62 -10.61
C VAL A 203 6.25 -4.94 -11.19
N SER A 204 7.32 -5.69 -11.49
CA SER A 204 8.56 -5.15 -12.05
C SER A 204 8.32 -4.43 -13.37
N ASN A 205 7.51 -5.01 -14.27
CA ASN A 205 7.21 -4.41 -15.57
C ASN A 205 6.45 -3.06 -15.45
N ILE A 206 5.47 -2.99 -14.56
CA ILE A 206 4.73 -1.74 -14.31
C ILE A 206 5.70 -0.65 -13.80
N ILE A 207 6.49 -0.97 -12.78
CA ILE A 207 7.42 -0.03 -12.18
C ILE A 207 8.48 0.44 -13.18
N GLU A 208 9.05 -0.45 -13.99
CA GLU A 208 10.02 -0.10 -15.03
C GLU A 208 9.43 0.85 -16.09
N ARG A 209 8.20 0.58 -16.53
CA ARG A 209 7.52 1.43 -17.51
C ARG A 209 7.34 2.86 -16.99
N HIS A 210 6.89 3.04 -15.73
CA HIS A 210 6.75 4.36 -15.12
C HIS A 210 8.09 5.07 -14.93
N ALA A 211 9.15 4.35 -14.55
CA ALA A 211 10.47 4.93 -14.39
C ALA A 211 11.03 5.48 -15.70
N ARG A 212 10.87 4.77 -16.83
CA ARG A 212 11.31 5.24 -18.16
C ARG A 212 10.58 6.53 -18.57
N ARG A 213 9.26 6.61 -18.36
CA ARG A 213 8.46 7.81 -18.66
C ARG A 213 8.92 9.06 -17.90
N LEU A 214 9.34 8.90 -16.64
CA LEU A 214 9.87 10.01 -15.84
C LEU A 214 11.22 10.52 -16.40
N THR A 215 12.08 9.61 -16.84
CA THR A 215 13.38 9.96 -17.46
C THR A 215 13.20 10.72 -18.77
N ASP A 216 12.22 10.31 -19.60
CA ASP A 216 11.94 10.95 -20.90
C ASP A 216 11.34 12.36 -20.75
N ARG A 217 10.61 12.62 -19.66
CA ARG A 217 10.04 13.96 -19.36
C ARG A 217 11.06 14.96 -18.78
N SER A 218 12.18 14.47 -18.28
CA SER A 218 13.25 15.28 -17.69
C SER A 218 14.31 15.70 -18.71
N ARG A 219 14.17 15.28 -19.98
CA ARG A 219 15.00 15.67 -21.15
C ARG A 219 14.25 16.66 -22.03
#